data_590f88146370855ee54641d083a7baf7
#
_entry.id   590f88146370855ee54641d083a7baf7
#
_cell.length_a   1.000
_cell.length_b   1.000
_cell.length_c   1.000
_cell.angle_alpha   90.00
_cell.angle_beta   90.00
_cell.angle_gamma   90.00
#
_symmetry.space_group_name_H-M   'P 1'
#
loop_
_entity.id
_entity.type
_entity.pdbx_description
1 polymer ?
#
loop_
_entity_poly.entity_id
_entity_poly.type
_entity_poly.pdbx_seq_one_letter_code
_entity_poly.pdbx_strand_id
1 'polypeptide(L)'
;MTTTSSIFSKFKAKKNKIKNVDLYFTPSKPIEAPTHLKGRDNEVEHILDTLTTDGKHCMIYGERGIGKSSLALSTLEGGKREGVLPSDIFVVRCDKKTKFKDIIARPAIFIDSEYAANKRETTKKAGVGLNVLKLFRTDVSAEEKIIIEKEDLTPSKACFALEELNAILLIDEFDVVSDDVKHDVAEFVKQLSDSNSPLKILLVGISSDGASLIAGHPSVNRCLHEIQLSRIEDKYLH
;
A
#
# COMPACT_ATOMS: atom_id res chain seq x y z
N MET A 1 34.08 29.15 33.62
CA MET A 1 33.11 29.74 32.65
C MET A 1 33.22 28.97 31.37
N THR A 2 32.31 28.07 31.10
CA THR A 2 32.24 27.34 29.82
C THR A 2 31.70 28.26 28.75
N THR A 3 32.53 28.68 27.83
CA THR A 3 32.18 29.59 26.74
C THR A 3 31.12 28.95 25.83
N THR A 4 30.13 29.73 25.44
CA THR A 4 29.03 29.37 24.53
C THR A 4 29.52 28.62 23.27
N SER A 5 30.73 28.96 22.78
CA SER A 5 31.44 28.29 21.68
C SER A 5 31.72 26.80 21.95
N SER A 6 32.00 26.41 23.20
CA SER A 6 32.24 25.00 23.60
C SER A 6 30.96 24.17 23.57
N ILE A 7 29.81 24.78 23.82
CA ILE A 7 28.50 24.09 23.77
C ILE A 7 28.14 23.82 22.32
N PHE A 8 28.29 24.77 21.42
CA PHE A 8 28.01 24.59 19.99
C PHE A 8 28.92 23.56 19.32
N SER A 9 30.20 23.51 19.68
CA SER A 9 31.13 22.50 19.15
C SER A 9 30.76 21.08 19.62
N LYS A 10 30.37 20.91 20.90
CA LYS A 10 29.85 19.65 21.44
C LYS A 10 28.54 19.21 20.75
N PHE A 11 27.62 20.14 20.50
CA PHE A 11 26.38 19.86 19.74
C PHE A 11 26.67 19.46 18.30
N LYS A 12 27.62 20.14 17.64
CA LYS A 12 28.02 19.81 16.25
C LYS A 12 28.68 18.43 16.16
N ALA A 13 29.53 18.07 17.15
CA ALA A 13 30.11 16.73 17.23
C ALA A 13 29.07 15.64 17.52
N LYS A 14 28.10 15.91 18.40
CA LYS A 14 26.97 15.02 18.68
C LYS A 14 26.08 14.84 17.46
N LYS A 15 25.79 15.92 16.73
CA LYS A 15 24.97 15.87 15.48
C LYS A 15 25.69 15.10 14.37
N ASN A 16 27.01 15.16 14.27
CA ASN A 16 27.77 14.37 13.29
C ASN A 16 27.84 12.88 13.65
N LYS A 17 27.90 12.52 14.94
CA LYS A 17 27.76 11.13 15.40
C LYS A 17 26.36 10.59 15.13
N ILE A 18 25.33 11.40 15.37
CA ILE A 18 23.93 11.05 15.10
C ILE A 18 23.68 10.85 13.60
N LYS A 19 24.27 11.67 12.71
CA LYS A 19 24.14 11.50 11.27
C LYS A 19 24.62 10.14 10.75
N ASN A 20 25.65 9.57 11.35
CA ASN A 20 26.12 8.24 10.97
C ASN A 20 25.19 7.12 11.51
N VAL A 21 24.53 7.35 12.64
CA VAL A 21 23.53 6.42 13.19
C VAL A 21 22.22 6.52 12.42
N ASP A 22 21.81 7.73 12.01
CA ASP A 22 20.61 7.97 11.19
C ASP A 22 20.68 7.33 9.78
N LEU A 23 21.88 6.96 9.31
CA LEU A 23 22.07 6.16 8.10
C LEU A 23 21.64 4.69 8.28
N TYR A 24 21.70 4.19 9.50
CA TYR A 24 21.39 2.80 9.85
C TYR A 24 20.12 2.64 10.70
N PHE A 25 19.73 3.69 11.41
CA PHE A 25 18.55 3.72 12.26
C PHE A 25 17.66 4.90 11.90
N THR A 26 16.48 4.62 11.40
CA THR A 26 15.44 5.61 11.09
C THR A 26 14.24 5.45 12.02
N PRO A 27 14.36 5.82 13.33
CA PRO A 27 13.32 5.53 14.33
C PRO A 27 11.98 6.21 14.04
N SER A 28 11.98 7.24 13.21
CA SER A 28 10.80 8.03 12.86
C SER A 28 10.27 7.79 11.43
N LYS A 29 10.91 6.90 10.65
CA LYS A 29 10.48 6.57 9.27
C LYS A 29 10.58 5.07 9.05
N PRO A 30 9.67 4.47 8.28
CA PRO A 30 9.81 3.10 7.82
C PRO A 30 11.13 2.92 7.05
N ILE A 31 11.73 1.75 7.18
CA ILE A 31 12.92 1.38 6.39
C ILE A 31 12.45 1.11 4.96
N GLU A 32 13.02 1.81 3.99
CA GLU A 32 12.70 1.64 2.56
C GLU A 32 13.80 0.83 1.84
N ALA A 33 14.95 0.59 2.48
CA ALA A 33 16.07 -0.11 1.87
C ALA A 33 16.09 -1.60 2.28
N PRO A 34 16.05 -2.56 1.33
CA PRO A 34 16.06 -4.01 1.62
C PRO A 34 17.26 -4.47 2.45
N THR A 35 18.40 -3.79 2.33
CA THR A 35 19.64 -4.10 3.04
C THR A 35 19.54 -3.97 4.57
N HIS A 36 18.49 -3.35 5.07
CA HIS A 36 18.28 -3.14 6.51
C HIS A 36 17.28 -4.14 7.12
N LEU A 37 16.72 -5.05 6.34
CA LEU A 37 15.81 -6.10 6.81
C LEU A 37 16.59 -7.33 7.24
N LYS A 38 17.21 -7.30 8.41
CA LYS A 38 17.90 -8.46 8.98
C LYS A 38 16.93 -9.39 9.70
N GLY A 39 17.05 -10.70 9.45
CA GLY A 39 16.25 -11.72 10.13
C GLY A 39 14.78 -11.76 9.71
N ARG A 40 14.48 -11.32 8.47
CA ARG A 40 13.14 -11.30 7.85
C ARG A 40 13.11 -11.97 6.48
N ASP A 41 14.12 -12.77 6.17
CA ASP A 41 14.29 -13.36 4.85
C ASP A 41 13.09 -14.25 4.48
N ASN A 42 12.59 -15.05 5.42
CA ASN A 42 11.42 -15.91 5.21
C ASN A 42 10.14 -15.11 4.94
N GLU A 43 9.91 -14.04 5.71
CA GLU A 43 8.75 -13.19 5.50
C GLU A 43 8.81 -12.45 4.17
N VAL A 44 10.01 -11.98 3.75
CA VAL A 44 10.24 -11.38 2.43
C VAL A 44 9.92 -12.39 1.33
N GLU A 45 10.43 -13.61 1.42
CA GLU A 45 10.18 -14.70 0.47
C GLU A 45 8.67 -14.99 0.35
N HIS A 46 7.98 -15.16 1.48
CA HIS A 46 6.53 -15.42 1.49
C HIS A 46 5.71 -14.26 0.88
N ILE A 47 6.11 -13.00 1.12
CA ILE A 47 5.45 -11.84 0.49
C ILE A 47 5.64 -11.88 -1.03
N LEU A 48 6.88 -12.09 -1.49
CA LEU A 48 7.20 -12.13 -2.92
C LEU A 48 6.47 -13.27 -3.62
N ASP A 49 6.53 -14.49 -3.06
CA ASP A 49 5.83 -15.66 -3.60
C ASP A 49 4.32 -15.42 -3.72
N THR A 50 3.73 -14.79 -2.69
CA THR A 50 2.30 -14.49 -2.70
C THR A 50 1.95 -13.44 -3.75
N LEU A 51 2.70 -12.35 -3.83
CA LEU A 51 2.43 -11.25 -4.77
C LEU A 51 2.69 -11.63 -6.22
N THR A 52 3.53 -12.64 -6.48
CA THR A 52 3.78 -13.16 -7.84
C THR A 52 2.84 -14.32 -8.22
N THR A 53 2.07 -14.85 -7.26
CA THR A 53 1.09 -15.91 -7.52
C THR A 53 -0.24 -15.32 -7.98
N ASP A 54 -0.80 -15.85 -9.07
CA ASP A 54 -2.09 -15.42 -9.61
C ASP A 54 -3.24 -15.62 -8.62
N GLY A 55 -4.15 -14.63 -8.58
CA GLY A 55 -5.32 -14.66 -7.69
C GLY A 55 -4.99 -14.61 -6.19
N LYS A 56 -3.72 -14.36 -5.81
CA LYS A 56 -3.32 -14.23 -4.41
C LYS A 56 -2.98 -12.79 -4.05
N HIS A 57 -3.32 -12.45 -2.82
CA HIS A 57 -3.03 -11.17 -2.17
C HIS A 57 -2.39 -11.43 -0.81
N CYS A 58 -1.76 -10.43 -0.21
CA CYS A 58 -0.99 -10.61 1.02
C CYS A 58 -1.52 -9.70 2.15
N MET A 59 -1.46 -10.21 3.38
CA MET A 59 -1.75 -9.44 4.59
C MET A 59 -0.64 -9.66 5.63
N ILE A 60 -0.06 -8.57 6.12
CA ILE A 60 0.93 -8.57 7.21
C ILE A 60 0.26 -8.01 8.46
N TYR A 61 0.24 -8.79 9.53
CA TYR A 61 -0.32 -8.36 10.81
C TYR A 61 0.58 -8.72 12.00
N GLY A 62 0.28 -8.17 13.16
CA GLY A 62 1.04 -8.39 14.39
C GLY A 62 1.08 -7.15 15.27
N GLU A 63 1.82 -7.18 16.38
CA GLU A 63 1.90 -6.11 17.37
C GLU A 63 2.37 -4.77 16.77
N ARG A 64 2.07 -3.69 17.47
CA ARG A 64 2.55 -2.35 17.10
C ARG A 64 4.07 -2.25 17.26
N GLY A 65 4.73 -1.60 16.31
CA GLY A 65 6.18 -1.29 16.41
C GLY A 65 7.12 -2.43 16.00
N ILE A 66 6.63 -3.59 15.54
CA ILE A 66 7.49 -4.72 15.14
C ILE A 66 8.04 -4.64 13.72
N GLY A 67 7.81 -3.53 13.01
CA GLY A 67 8.40 -3.28 11.69
C GLY A 67 7.56 -3.73 10.48
N LYS A 68 6.22 -3.93 10.61
CA LYS A 68 5.34 -4.36 9.52
C LYS A 68 5.42 -3.46 8.27
N SER A 69 5.23 -2.16 8.45
CA SER A 69 5.29 -1.18 7.34
C SER A 69 6.68 -1.12 6.71
N SER A 70 7.74 -1.24 7.52
CA SER A 70 9.12 -1.32 7.02
C SER A 70 9.35 -2.57 6.20
N LEU A 71 8.89 -3.75 6.67
CA LEU A 71 8.97 -5.00 5.92
C LEU A 71 8.23 -4.88 4.57
N ALA A 72 6.98 -4.40 4.59
CA ALA A 72 6.20 -4.23 3.37
C ALA A 72 6.90 -3.32 2.36
N LEU A 73 7.25 -2.08 2.76
CA LEU A 73 7.88 -1.10 1.86
C LEU A 73 9.23 -1.57 1.33
N SER A 74 10.09 -2.14 2.20
CA SER A 74 11.40 -2.62 1.76
C SER A 74 11.30 -3.82 0.81
N THR A 75 10.35 -4.73 1.04
CA THR A 75 10.11 -5.87 0.14
C THR A 75 9.61 -5.40 -1.22
N LEU A 76 8.66 -4.46 -1.25
CA LEU A 76 8.12 -3.91 -2.49
C LEU A 76 9.20 -3.15 -3.28
N GLU A 77 10.00 -2.31 -2.62
CA GLU A 77 11.08 -1.57 -3.28
C GLU A 77 12.18 -2.51 -3.79
N GLY A 78 12.55 -3.53 -3.01
CA GLY A 78 13.49 -4.57 -3.44
C GLY A 78 12.97 -5.35 -4.63
N GLY A 79 11.76 -5.87 -4.57
CA GLY A 79 11.15 -6.64 -5.64
C GLY A 79 10.98 -5.84 -6.94
N LYS A 80 10.62 -4.55 -6.83
CA LYS A 80 10.58 -3.63 -7.97
C LYS A 80 11.97 -3.42 -8.59
N ARG A 81 12.97 -3.16 -7.78
CA ARG A 81 14.35 -2.92 -8.25
C ARG A 81 14.93 -4.13 -8.95
N GLU A 82 14.65 -5.33 -8.46
CA GLU A 82 15.10 -6.59 -9.06
C GLU A 82 14.20 -7.07 -10.22
N GLY A 83 13.14 -6.32 -10.55
CA GLY A 83 12.21 -6.67 -11.64
C GLY A 83 11.31 -7.87 -11.35
N VAL A 84 11.20 -8.28 -10.10
CA VAL A 84 10.33 -9.39 -9.66
C VAL A 84 8.89 -8.94 -9.50
N LEU A 85 8.69 -7.69 -9.09
CA LEU A 85 7.37 -7.07 -8.89
C LEU A 85 7.12 -5.96 -9.92
N PRO A 86 5.84 -5.60 -10.17
CA PRO A 86 5.49 -4.46 -11.04
C PRO A 86 6.19 -3.16 -10.61
N SER A 87 6.43 -2.28 -11.59
CA SER A 87 7.01 -0.95 -11.35
C SER A 87 6.07 -0.01 -10.62
N ASP A 88 4.76 -0.20 -10.79
CA ASP A 88 3.75 0.68 -10.25
C ASP A 88 3.28 0.20 -8.88
N ILE A 89 3.66 0.96 -7.87
CA ILE A 89 3.34 0.68 -6.47
C ILE A 89 2.61 1.90 -5.89
N PHE A 90 1.37 1.69 -5.47
CA PHE A 90 0.55 2.69 -4.81
C PHE A 90 0.53 2.44 -3.31
N VAL A 91 0.85 3.45 -2.52
CA VAL A 91 0.84 3.37 -1.05
C VAL A 91 -0.26 4.27 -0.51
N VAL A 92 -1.16 3.68 0.25
CA VAL A 92 -2.22 4.38 0.99
C VAL A 92 -2.01 4.11 2.46
N ARG A 93 -1.85 5.17 3.26
CA ARG A 93 -1.88 5.08 4.72
C ARG A 93 -3.25 5.49 5.20
N CYS A 94 -3.88 4.57 5.92
CA CYS A 94 -5.24 4.76 6.41
C CYS A 94 -5.28 5.57 7.70
N ASP A 95 -6.41 6.23 7.92
CA ASP A 95 -6.82 6.81 9.18
C ASP A 95 -8.28 6.47 9.47
N LYS A 96 -8.82 6.90 10.63
CA LYS A 96 -10.21 6.65 11.02
C LYS A 96 -11.26 7.27 10.09
N LYS A 97 -10.88 8.19 9.20
CA LYS A 97 -11.78 8.86 8.26
C LYS A 97 -11.65 8.31 6.84
N THR A 98 -10.64 7.46 6.59
CA THR A 98 -10.38 6.87 5.29
C THR A 98 -11.59 6.04 4.85
N LYS A 99 -12.08 6.32 3.66
CA LYS A 99 -13.18 5.59 3.00
C LYS A 99 -12.63 4.72 1.89
N PHE A 100 -13.39 3.73 1.45
CA PHE A 100 -13.00 2.85 0.35
C PHE A 100 -12.56 3.63 -0.91
N LYS A 101 -13.30 4.69 -1.29
CA LYS A 101 -12.94 5.55 -2.42
C LYS A 101 -11.56 6.19 -2.29
N ASP A 102 -11.13 6.53 -1.08
CA ASP A 102 -9.83 7.17 -0.84
C ASP A 102 -8.69 6.17 -1.07
N ILE A 103 -8.92 4.89 -0.76
CA ILE A 103 -7.98 3.79 -1.02
C ILE A 103 -7.80 3.60 -2.53
N ILE A 104 -8.88 3.63 -3.29
CA ILE A 104 -8.88 3.37 -4.73
C ILE A 104 -8.46 4.60 -5.56
N ALA A 105 -8.49 5.80 -4.98
CA ALA A 105 -8.28 7.05 -5.71
C ALA A 105 -6.94 7.12 -6.48
N ARG A 106 -5.84 6.69 -5.86
CA ARG A 106 -4.50 6.77 -6.50
C ARG A 106 -4.36 5.89 -7.74
N PRO A 107 -4.64 4.57 -7.68
CA PRO A 107 -4.59 3.72 -8.87
C PRO A 107 -5.59 4.16 -9.95
N ALA A 108 -6.76 4.66 -9.57
CA ALA A 108 -7.74 5.16 -10.53
C ALA A 108 -7.25 6.41 -11.29
N ILE A 109 -6.67 7.40 -10.59
CA ILE A 109 -6.07 8.59 -11.22
C ILE A 109 -4.91 8.20 -12.15
N PHE A 110 -4.11 7.21 -11.79
CA PHE A 110 -3.01 6.72 -12.62
C PHE A 110 -3.51 6.18 -13.96
N ILE A 111 -4.51 5.30 -13.97
CA ILE A 111 -5.12 4.77 -15.20
C ILE A 111 -5.65 5.90 -16.08
N ASP A 112 -6.33 6.87 -15.50
CA ASP A 112 -6.87 8.00 -16.26
C ASP A 112 -5.78 8.85 -16.91
N SER A 113 -4.64 9.04 -16.22
CA SER A 113 -3.51 9.81 -16.75
C SER A 113 -2.80 9.06 -17.88
N GLU A 114 -2.61 7.74 -17.77
CA GLU A 114 -2.07 6.91 -18.84
C GLU A 114 -2.98 6.88 -20.07
N TYR A 115 -4.29 6.70 -19.86
CA TYR A 115 -5.26 6.74 -20.95
C TYR A 115 -5.25 8.09 -21.67
N ALA A 116 -5.15 9.22 -20.95
CA ALA A 116 -5.07 10.55 -21.52
C ALA A 116 -3.75 10.78 -22.31
N ALA A 117 -2.63 10.20 -21.86
CA ALA A 117 -1.35 10.25 -22.55
C ALA A 117 -1.40 9.45 -23.87
N ASN A 118 -1.91 8.21 -23.81
CA ASN A 118 -2.02 7.33 -24.97
C ASN A 118 -3.05 7.81 -26.00
N LYS A 119 -4.09 8.56 -25.58
CA LYS A 119 -5.08 9.15 -26.48
C LYS A 119 -4.51 10.25 -27.38
N ARG A 120 -3.39 10.86 -27.02
CA ARG A 120 -2.67 11.82 -27.86
C ARG A 120 -1.97 11.14 -29.05
N GLU A 121 -1.68 9.85 -28.97
CA GLU A 121 -1.01 9.10 -30.03
C GLU A 121 -1.96 8.25 -30.89
N THR A 122 -3.15 7.89 -30.41
CA THR A 122 -4.08 7.03 -31.18
C THR A 122 -5.52 7.53 -31.12
N THR A 123 -5.92 8.25 -32.15
CA THR A 123 -7.32 8.53 -32.41
C THR A 123 -8.01 7.26 -32.90
N LYS A 124 -8.43 6.36 -32.04
CA LYS A 124 -9.47 5.32 -32.27
C LYS A 124 -9.40 4.20 -31.25
N LYS A 125 -10.03 4.38 -30.12
CA LYS A 125 -10.86 3.37 -29.41
C LYS A 125 -11.45 4.05 -28.18
N ALA A 126 -12.66 4.54 -28.34
CA ALA A 126 -13.46 5.15 -27.29
C ALA A 126 -14.07 4.06 -26.41
N GLY A 127 -14.06 4.26 -25.10
CA GLY A 127 -15.10 3.63 -24.31
C GLY A 127 -14.87 3.48 -22.80
N VAL A 128 -13.70 3.04 -22.33
CA VAL A 128 -13.57 2.57 -20.94
C VAL A 128 -12.97 3.60 -19.97
N GLY A 129 -11.95 4.36 -20.37
CA GLY A 129 -11.25 5.30 -19.49
C GLY A 129 -12.05 6.52 -19.01
N LEU A 130 -13.05 6.96 -19.80
CA LEU A 130 -13.89 8.11 -19.44
C LEU A 130 -14.83 7.88 -18.24
N ASN A 131 -15.08 6.62 -17.89
CA ASN A 131 -16.00 6.28 -16.80
C ASN A 131 -15.33 6.30 -15.43
N VAL A 132 -14.01 6.03 -15.34
CA VAL A 132 -13.28 6.05 -14.07
C VAL A 132 -13.11 7.47 -13.56
N LEU A 133 -12.76 8.43 -14.43
CA LEU A 133 -12.68 9.85 -14.07
C LEU A 133 -14.02 10.40 -13.55
N LYS A 134 -15.15 9.96 -14.10
CA LYS A 134 -16.48 10.39 -13.64
C LYS A 134 -16.78 9.94 -12.22
N LEU A 135 -16.22 8.81 -11.76
CA LEU A 135 -16.39 8.32 -10.39
C LEU A 135 -15.63 9.17 -9.36
N PHE A 136 -14.58 9.90 -9.77
CA PHE A 136 -13.69 10.66 -8.85
C PHE A 136 -13.77 12.20 -9.01
N ARG A 137 -14.40 12.72 -10.08
CA ARG A 137 -14.56 14.17 -10.23
C ARG A 137 -15.69 14.71 -9.36
N THR A 138 -15.31 15.20 -8.19
CA THR A 138 -16.07 16.19 -7.44
C THR A 138 -15.23 17.47 -7.44
N ASP A 139 -15.60 18.46 -8.22
CA ASP A 139 -15.00 19.80 -8.33
C ASP A 139 -14.04 20.04 -9.50
N VAL A 140 -14.60 20.37 -10.65
CA VAL A 140 -14.00 21.37 -11.56
C VAL A 140 -15.11 22.15 -12.25
N SER A 141 -15.10 23.47 -11.97
CA SER A 141 -15.65 24.62 -12.67
C SER A 141 -17.06 24.56 -13.26
N ALA A 142 -17.78 25.57 -12.87
CA ALA A 142 -19.16 25.98 -13.01
C ALA A 142 -19.65 26.29 -14.44
N GLU A 143 -19.52 25.41 -15.42
CA GLU A 143 -20.21 25.63 -16.71
C GLU A 143 -20.74 24.39 -17.45
N GLU A 144 -20.51 23.18 -16.95
CA GLU A 144 -21.28 22.02 -17.39
C GLU A 144 -21.93 21.33 -16.19
N LYS A 145 -23.17 21.73 -15.88
CA LYS A 145 -24.09 20.97 -15.03
C LYS A 145 -24.45 19.65 -15.68
N ILE A 146 -23.54 18.70 -15.70
CA ILE A 146 -23.90 17.30 -15.75
C ILE A 146 -24.17 16.93 -14.30
N ILE A 147 -25.43 16.74 -13.97
CA ILE A 147 -25.88 16.11 -12.72
C ILE A 147 -25.31 14.71 -12.72
N ILE A 148 -24.09 14.56 -12.23
CA ILE A 148 -23.55 13.27 -11.84
C ILE A 148 -24.16 13.01 -10.48
N GLU A 149 -25.21 12.19 -10.44
CA GLU A 149 -25.63 11.54 -9.21
C GLU A 149 -24.35 10.99 -8.58
N LYS A 150 -24.16 11.23 -7.28
CA LYS A 150 -23.08 10.64 -6.47
C LYS A 150 -23.29 9.12 -6.47
N GLU A 151 -22.92 8.46 -7.55
CA GLU A 151 -22.87 7.01 -7.55
C GLU A 151 -21.80 6.59 -6.55
N ASP A 152 -22.21 5.92 -5.50
CA ASP A 152 -21.30 5.35 -4.53
C ASP A 152 -20.35 4.39 -5.25
N LEU A 153 -19.04 4.57 -5.06
CA LEU A 153 -18.02 3.69 -5.59
C LEU A 153 -18.12 2.35 -4.83
N THR A 154 -18.65 1.34 -5.51
CA THR A 154 -18.73 -0.02 -4.98
C THR A 154 -17.48 -0.83 -5.29
N PRO A 155 -17.18 -1.90 -4.51
CA PRO A 155 -16.07 -2.82 -4.81
C PRO A 155 -16.11 -3.37 -6.23
N SER A 156 -17.28 -3.69 -6.76
CA SER A 156 -17.44 -4.21 -8.12
C SER A 156 -17.09 -3.18 -9.20
N LYS A 157 -17.48 -1.91 -9.01
CA LYS A 157 -17.10 -0.83 -9.93
C LYS A 157 -15.60 -0.57 -9.89
N ALA A 158 -15.00 -0.61 -8.69
CA ALA A 158 -13.56 -0.48 -8.51
C ALA A 158 -12.80 -1.64 -9.16
N CYS A 159 -13.26 -2.89 -8.99
CA CYS A 159 -12.68 -4.06 -9.63
C CYS A 159 -12.72 -3.93 -11.15
N PHE A 160 -13.88 -3.68 -11.74
CA PHE A 160 -14.02 -3.50 -13.19
C PHE A 160 -13.09 -2.42 -13.76
N ALA A 161 -12.86 -1.34 -13.00
CA ALA A 161 -12.00 -0.24 -13.43
C ALA A 161 -10.50 -0.56 -13.35
N LEU A 162 -10.10 -1.44 -12.42
CA LEU A 162 -8.70 -1.67 -12.04
C LEU A 162 -8.20 -3.09 -12.34
N GLU A 163 -9.06 -4.02 -12.76
CA GLU A 163 -8.72 -5.45 -12.88
C GLU A 163 -7.61 -5.76 -13.89
N GLU A 164 -7.36 -4.89 -14.87
CA GLU A 164 -6.28 -5.04 -15.84
C GLU A 164 -4.99 -4.30 -15.43
N LEU A 165 -5.00 -3.58 -14.31
CA LEU A 165 -3.86 -2.79 -13.85
C LEU A 165 -2.75 -3.68 -13.27
N ASN A 166 -1.61 -3.76 -13.94
CA ASN A 166 -0.42 -4.47 -13.43
C ASN A 166 0.32 -3.60 -12.41
N ALA A 167 -0.09 -3.66 -11.16
CA ALA A 167 0.44 -2.85 -10.07
C ALA A 167 0.28 -3.52 -8.71
N ILE A 168 0.85 -2.90 -7.67
CA ILE A 168 0.63 -3.27 -6.28
C ILE A 168 0.01 -2.11 -5.52
N LEU A 169 -1.07 -2.36 -4.78
CA LEU A 169 -1.68 -1.42 -3.85
C LEU A 169 -1.36 -1.86 -2.42
N LEU A 170 -0.47 -1.12 -1.76
CA LEU A 170 -0.18 -1.26 -0.34
C LEU A 170 -1.15 -0.39 0.47
N ILE A 171 -1.90 -1.02 1.35
CA ILE A 171 -2.83 -0.38 2.28
C ILE A 171 -2.28 -0.54 3.69
N ASP A 172 -1.65 0.52 4.20
CA ASP A 172 -0.99 0.54 5.51
C ASP A 172 -1.92 1.12 6.59
N GLU A 173 -1.72 0.71 7.85
CA GLU A 173 -2.56 1.07 8.99
C GLU A 173 -4.04 0.69 8.79
N PHE A 174 -4.30 -0.44 8.13
CA PHE A 174 -5.64 -0.89 7.76
C PHE A 174 -6.54 -1.23 8.96
N ASP A 175 -5.97 -1.47 10.14
CA ASP A 175 -6.70 -1.73 11.39
C ASP A 175 -7.55 -0.55 11.87
N VAL A 176 -7.22 0.68 11.48
CA VAL A 176 -7.90 1.89 11.99
C VAL A 176 -9.18 2.26 11.23
N VAL A 177 -9.43 1.67 10.05
CA VAL A 177 -10.62 1.98 9.25
C VAL A 177 -11.88 1.34 9.83
N SER A 178 -13.04 1.88 9.45
CA SER A 178 -14.35 1.32 9.88
C SER A 178 -14.58 -0.08 9.30
N ASP A 179 -15.46 -0.86 9.94
CA ASP A 179 -15.78 -2.21 9.48
C ASP A 179 -16.46 -2.22 8.10
N ASP A 180 -17.22 -1.17 7.74
CA ASP A 180 -17.76 -1.01 6.39
C ASP A 180 -16.63 -0.94 5.34
N VAL A 181 -15.57 -0.16 5.61
CA VAL A 181 -14.42 -0.07 4.71
C VAL A 181 -13.65 -1.38 4.64
N LYS A 182 -13.52 -2.10 5.77
CA LYS A 182 -12.90 -3.45 5.77
C LYS A 182 -13.71 -4.42 4.91
N HIS A 183 -15.04 -4.36 5.01
CA HIS A 183 -15.93 -5.16 4.19
C HIS A 183 -15.75 -4.86 2.70
N ASP A 184 -15.79 -3.58 2.32
CA ASP A 184 -15.61 -3.16 0.93
C ASP A 184 -14.26 -3.59 0.36
N VAL A 185 -13.16 -3.46 1.14
CA VAL A 185 -11.83 -3.92 0.73
C VAL A 185 -11.79 -5.44 0.60
N ALA A 186 -12.43 -6.18 1.52
CA ALA A 186 -12.50 -7.64 1.45
C ALA A 186 -13.23 -8.11 0.17
N GLU A 187 -14.38 -7.50 -0.16
CA GLU A 187 -15.10 -7.80 -1.40
C GLU A 187 -14.29 -7.42 -2.64
N PHE A 188 -13.58 -6.31 -2.61
CA PHE A 188 -12.69 -5.89 -3.70
C PHE A 188 -11.55 -6.89 -3.93
N VAL A 189 -10.85 -7.30 -2.87
CA VAL A 189 -9.78 -8.31 -2.91
C VAL A 189 -10.29 -9.64 -3.50
N LYS A 190 -11.47 -10.09 -3.06
CA LYS A 190 -12.10 -11.29 -3.57
C LYS A 190 -12.38 -11.20 -5.07
N GLN A 191 -12.96 -10.10 -5.53
CA GLN A 191 -13.31 -9.92 -6.93
C GLN A 191 -12.06 -9.84 -7.83
N LEU A 192 -10.99 -9.15 -7.40
CA LEU A 192 -9.70 -9.16 -8.09
C LEU A 192 -9.10 -10.57 -8.19
N SER A 193 -9.26 -11.39 -7.14
CA SER A 193 -8.84 -12.78 -7.16
C SER A 193 -9.67 -13.62 -8.13
N ASP A 194 -11.00 -13.44 -8.13
CA ASP A 194 -11.92 -14.19 -8.97
C ASP A 194 -11.74 -13.84 -10.47
N SER A 195 -11.38 -12.59 -10.81
CA SER A 195 -11.05 -12.16 -12.17
C SER A 195 -9.60 -12.48 -12.57
N ASN A 196 -8.81 -13.04 -11.68
CA ASN A 196 -7.37 -13.28 -11.87
C ASN A 196 -6.60 -12.01 -12.26
N SER A 197 -6.95 -10.89 -11.63
CA SER A 197 -6.37 -9.58 -11.89
C SER A 197 -4.86 -9.54 -11.61
N PRO A 198 -4.04 -8.86 -12.43
CA PRO A 198 -2.64 -8.59 -12.13
C PRO A 198 -2.46 -7.55 -11.01
N LEU A 199 -3.51 -6.79 -10.63
CA LEU A 199 -3.46 -5.90 -9.49
C LEU A 199 -3.37 -6.69 -8.18
N LYS A 200 -2.28 -6.51 -7.45
CA LYS A 200 -2.03 -7.17 -6.17
C LYS A 200 -2.30 -6.23 -4.99
N ILE A 201 -2.89 -6.76 -3.95
CA ILE A 201 -3.15 -6.03 -2.71
C ILE A 201 -2.24 -6.53 -1.61
N LEU A 202 -1.60 -5.60 -0.90
CA LEU A 202 -0.84 -5.87 0.31
C LEU A 202 -1.44 -5.07 1.46
N LEU A 203 -2.10 -5.75 2.40
CA LEU A 203 -2.67 -5.13 3.60
C LEU A 203 -1.65 -5.17 4.74
N VAL A 204 -1.58 -4.09 5.52
CA VAL A 204 -0.75 -4.01 6.73
C VAL A 204 -1.59 -3.44 7.87
N GLY A 205 -1.62 -4.14 9.01
CA GLY A 205 -2.39 -3.69 10.16
C GLY A 205 -1.95 -4.27 11.50
N ILE A 206 -2.49 -3.73 12.59
CA ILE A 206 -2.27 -4.22 13.94
C ILE A 206 -3.41 -5.19 14.26
N SER A 207 -3.07 -6.46 14.53
CA SER A 207 -4.03 -7.46 14.98
C SER A 207 -3.31 -8.59 15.71
N SER A 208 -4.06 -9.30 16.54
CA SER A 208 -3.63 -10.59 17.11
C SER A 208 -3.93 -11.77 16.17
N ASP A 209 -4.89 -11.60 15.26
CA ASP A 209 -5.27 -12.57 14.24
C ASP A 209 -5.65 -11.85 12.93
N GLY A 210 -5.42 -12.50 11.80
CA GLY A 210 -5.72 -11.93 10.48
C GLY A 210 -7.21 -11.73 10.24
N ALA A 211 -8.06 -12.62 10.74
CA ALA A 211 -9.50 -12.60 10.53
C ALA A 211 -10.16 -11.30 11.03
N SER A 212 -9.64 -10.73 12.12
CA SER A 212 -10.17 -9.47 12.67
C SER A 212 -9.89 -8.25 11.79
N LEU A 213 -8.85 -8.28 10.95
CA LEU A 213 -8.54 -7.18 10.04
C LEU A 213 -9.51 -7.09 8.85
N ILE A 214 -10.07 -8.20 8.43
CA ILE A 214 -10.99 -8.28 7.27
C ILE A 214 -12.45 -8.50 7.71
N ALA A 215 -12.80 -8.10 8.92
CA ALA A 215 -14.14 -8.20 9.49
C ALA A 215 -14.78 -9.60 9.38
N GLY A 216 -13.96 -10.66 9.48
CA GLY A 216 -14.45 -12.04 9.49
C GLY A 216 -15.04 -12.53 8.16
N HIS A 217 -14.61 -11.98 7.01
CA HIS A 217 -15.05 -12.43 5.69
C HIS A 217 -14.41 -13.77 5.30
N PRO A 218 -15.10 -14.92 5.47
CA PRO A 218 -14.49 -16.24 5.25
C PRO A 218 -14.10 -16.47 3.78
N SER A 219 -14.79 -15.81 2.85
CA SER A 219 -14.56 -15.98 1.41
C SER A 219 -13.22 -15.40 0.93
N VAL A 220 -12.61 -14.48 1.70
CA VAL A 220 -11.32 -13.86 1.36
C VAL A 220 -10.14 -14.74 1.78
N ASN A 221 -10.30 -15.62 2.76
CA ASN A 221 -9.22 -16.46 3.30
C ASN A 221 -8.54 -17.35 2.23
N ARG A 222 -9.26 -17.69 1.15
CA ARG A 222 -8.68 -18.49 0.05
C ARG A 222 -7.70 -17.71 -0.82
N CYS A 223 -7.84 -16.39 -0.92
CA CYS A 223 -7.05 -15.52 -1.79
C CYS A 223 -6.12 -14.59 -1.03
N LEU A 224 -6.30 -14.41 0.26
CA LEU A 224 -5.48 -13.55 1.11
C LEU A 224 -4.53 -14.41 1.96
N HIS A 225 -3.22 -14.34 1.66
CA HIS A 225 -2.20 -15.02 2.43
C HIS A 225 -1.81 -14.17 3.65
N GLU A 226 -1.94 -14.76 4.83
CA GLU A 226 -1.70 -14.11 6.10
C GLU A 226 -0.27 -14.35 6.59
N ILE A 227 0.46 -13.27 6.87
CA ILE A 227 1.81 -13.31 7.45
C ILE A 227 1.76 -12.65 8.82
N GLN A 228 1.85 -13.47 9.86
CA GLN A 228 1.96 -12.97 11.22
C GLN A 228 3.40 -12.58 11.52
N LEU A 229 3.61 -11.29 11.80
CA LEU A 229 4.92 -10.79 12.17
C LEU A 229 5.09 -10.86 13.70
N SER A 230 6.14 -11.54 14.15
CA SER A 230 6.57 -11.59 15.55
C SER A 230 7.81 -10.71 15.76
N ARG A 231 8.21 -10.51 17.02
CA ARG A 231 9.48 -9.84 17.34
C ARG A 231 10.66 -10.62 16.80
N ILE A 232 11.67 -9.91 16.31
CA ILE A 232 12.94 -10.54 15.87
C ILE A 232 13.61 -11.19 17.07
N GLU A 233 14.06 -12.43 16.91
CA GLU A 233 14.81 -13.15 17.95
C GLU A 233 16.17 -12.46 18.22
N ASP A 234 16.62 -12.46 19.46
CA ASP A 234 17.85 -11.80 19.91
C ASP A 234 19.10 -12.22 19.12
N LYS A 235 19.13 -13.43 18.56
CA LYS A 235 20.24 -13.93 17.71
C LYS A 235 20.51 -13.11 16.45
N TYR A 236 19.53 -12.31 15.99
CA TYR A 236 19.67 -11.45 14.81
C TYR A 236 19.95 -9.98 15.16
N LEU A 237 20.07 -9.64 16.45
CA LEU A 237 20.32 -8.28 16.94
C LEU A 237 21.81 -7.97 17.13
N HIS A 238 22.71 -8.89 16.73
CA HIS A 238 24.17 -8.76 16.90
C HIS A 238 24.89 -8.57 15.56
#